data_ce00a4c6984eb17a64415b0bd9bc3ee8
#
_entry.id   ce00a4c6984eb17a64415b0bd9bc3ee8
#
_cell.length_a   1.000
_cell.length_b   1.000
_cell.length_c   1.000
_cell.angle_alpha   90.00
_cell.angle_beta   90.00
_cell.angle_gamma   90.00
#
_symmetry.space_group_name_H-M   'P 1'
#
loop_
_entity.id
_entity.type
_entity.pdbx_description
1 polymer ?
#
loop_
_entity_poly.entity_id
_entity_poly.type
_entity_poly.pdbx_seq_one_letter_code
_entity_poly.pdbx_strand_id
1 'polypeptide(L)'
;MKNVFTLFTASLLLSLSLSTHAADVLTHKSIGLDLARDIAMEAVKACRKDGYHVSAVVVDRHGNLRASLRDDIASVYTLQIAQEKANIVIMTGVPSTQFREARSDIRPELNHIDGIIVMEGGLPIDSGGYRIGAVGVSGAPGGEKD
;
A
#
# COMPACT_ATOMS: atom_id res chain seq x y z
N MET A 1 -58.12 57.11 -33.23
CA MET A 1 -56.85 56.69 -33.81
C MET A 1 -55.82 56.76 -32.71
N LYS A 2 -55.58 55.66 -32.00
CA LYS A 2 -54.61 55.60 -30.92
C LYS A 2 -53.73 54.32 -31.14
N ASN A 3 -52.47 54.55 -31.50
CA ASN A 3 -51.48 53.50 -31.71
C ASN A 3 -51.06 53.00 -30.37
N VAL A 4 -51.30 51.73 -30.11
CA VAL A 4 -50.74 51.00 -28.96
C VAL A 4 -49.42 50.36 -29.41
N PHE A 5 -48.34 50.91 -28.90
CA PHE A 5 -47.01 50.45 -29.13
C PHE A 5 -46.71 49.29 -28.06
N THR A 6 -46.77 48.07 -28.50
CA THR A 6 -46.47 46.93 -27.61
C THR A 6 -44.98 46.74 -27.57
N LEU A 7 -44.37 47.11 -26.45
CA LEU A 7 -42.95 46.77 -26.14
C LEU A 7 -42.80 45.29 -25.83
N PHE A 8 -42.18 44.59 -26.74
CA PHE A 8 -41.72 43.22 -26.50
C PHE A 8 -40.36 43.27 -25.74
N THR A 9 -40.40 43.09 -24.44
CA THR A 9 -39.19 42.91 -23.64
C THR A 9 -38.69 41.48 -23.80
N ALA A 10 -37.69 41.26 -24.64
CA ALA A 10 -36.97 39.99 -24.74
C ALA A 10 -36.12 39.82 -23.48
N SER A 11 -36.57 38.97 -22.57
CA SER A 11 -35.80 38.56 -21.40
C SER A 11 -34.75 37.54 -21.84
N LEU A 12 -33.52 38.00 -22.02
CA LEU A 12 -32.35 37.16 -22.30
C LEU A 12 -31.96 36.45 -21.02
N LEU A 13 -32.45 35.24 -20.82
CA LEU A 13 -32.00 34.32 -19.76
C LEU A 13 -30.58 33.88 -20.08
N LEU A 14 -29.63 34.58 -19.49
CA LEU A 14 -28.21 34.16 -19.47
C LEU A 14 -28.08 32.91 -18.59
N SER A 15 -28.19 31.74 -19.20
CA SER A 15 -27.90 30.45 -18.51
C SER A 15 -26.42 30.43 -18.18
N LEU A 16 -26.04 30.76 -16.93
CA LEU A 16 -24.74 30.44 -16.38
C LEU A 16 -24.63 28.92 -16.31
N SER A 17 -23.95 28.34 -17.28
CA SER A 17 -23.50 26.95 -17.18
C SER A 17 -22.45 26.88 -16.07
N LEU A 18 -22.86 26.52 -14.85
CA LEU A 18 -21.96 26.10 -13.79
C LEU A 18 -21.30 24.83 -14.29
N SER A 19 -20.09 24.94 -14.82
CA SER A 19 -19.22 23.77 -15.06
C SER A 19 -18.91 23.18 -13.69
N THR A 20 -19.71 22.20 -13.27
CA THR A 20 -19.33 21.32 -12.17
C THR A 20 -18.12 20.55 -12.64
N HIS A 21 -16.93 20.96 -12.22
CA HIS A 21 -15.77 20.10 -12.32
C HIS A 21 -16.11 18.84 -11.52
N ALA A 22 -16.35 17.74 -12.23
CA ALA A 22 -16.40 16.44 -11.59
C ALA A 22 -15.08 16.28 -10.82
N ALA A 23 -15.17 16.05 -9.51
CA ALA A 23 -13.98 15.77 -8.71
C ALA A 23 -13.18 14.68 -9.40
N ASP A 24 -11.85 14.85 -9.51
CA ASP A 24 -10.96 13.86 -10.08
C ASP A 24 -10.93 12.64 -9.14
N VAL A 25 -11.83 11.69 -9.39
CA VAL A 25 -12.01 10.50 -8.56
C VAL A 25 -11.14 9.38 -9.12
N LEU A 26 -10.10 9.02 -8.37
CA LEU A 26 -9.23 7.91 -8.71
C LEU A 26 -9.81 6.60 -8.18
N THR A 27 -9.89 5.60 -9.06
CA THR A 27 -10.28 4.22 -8.68
C THR A 27 -9.04 3.34 -8.62
N HIS A 28 -8.82 2.71 -7.45
CA HIS A 28 -7.67 1.83 -7.23
C HIS A 28 -8.11 0.42 -6.86
N LYS A 29 -7.38 -0.58 -7.39
CA LYS A 29 -7.43 -1.94 -6.84
C LYS A 29 -6.58 -2.00 -5.58
N SER A 30 -7.09 -2.62 -4.54
CA SER A 30 -6.40 -2.80 -3.26
C SER A 30 -6.70 -4.17 -2.69
N ILE A 31 -5.81 -4.66 -1.81
CA ILE A 31 -6.00 -5.95 -1.16
C ILE A 31 -7.16 -5.90 -0.15
N GLY A 32 -8.05 -6.91 -0.21
CA GLY A 32 -9.11 -7.12 0.77
C GLY A 32 -8.60 -7.79 2.05
N LEU A 33 -9.40 -7.74 3.12
CA LEU A 33 -9.05 -8.27 4.44
C LEU A 33 -8.77 -9.77 4.41
N ASP A 34 -9.64 -10.57 3.80
CA ASP A 34 -9.50 -12.02 3.82
C ASP A 34 -8.22 -12.48 3.11
N LEU A 35 -7.93 -11.94 1.93
CA LEU A 35 -6.70 -12.24 1.21
C LEU A 35 -5.46 -11.79 1.99
N ALA A 36 -5.50 -10.62 2.62
CA ALA A 36 -4.39 -10.12 3.44
C ALA A 36 -4.12 -11.03 4.64
N ARG A 37 -5.17 -11.47 5.35
CA ARG A 37 -5.08 -12.43 6.45
C ARG A 37 -4.51 -13.76 5.99
N ASP A 38 -4.99 -14.28 4.87
CA ASP A 38 -4.56 -15.58 4.37
C ASP A 38 -3.09 -15.56 3.94
N ILE A 39 -2.64 -14.50 3.25
CA ILE A 39 -1.22 -14.32 2.92
C ILE A 39 -0.36 -14.27 4.17
N ALA A 40 -0.74 -13.47 5.18
CA ALA A 40 0.02 -13.38 6.42
C ALA A 40 0.08 -14.73 7.16
N MET A 41 -1.04 -15.46 7.19
CA MET A 41 -1.11 -16.77 7.83
C MET A 41 -0.24 -17.82 7.11
N GLU A 42 -0.29 -17.83 5.78
CA GLU A 42 0.54 -18.79 5.00
C GLU A 42 2.03 -18.46 5.12
N ALA A 43 2.43 -17.20 5.22
CA ALA A 43 3.81 -16.83 5.50
C ALA A 43 4.27 -17.34 6.86
N VAL A 44 3.49 -17.16 7.93
CA VAL A 44 3.80 -17.72 9.25
C VAL A 44 3.90 -19.25 9.21
N LYS A 45 2.95 -19.93 8.55
CA LYS A 45 2.96 -21.39 8.41
C LYS A 45 4.17 -21.91 7.63
N ALA A 46 4.58 -21.18 6.58
CA ALA A 46 5.75 -21.57 5.78
C ALA A 46 7.02 -21.52 6.64
N CYS A 47 7.25 -20.44 7.36
CA CYS A 47 8.42 -20.32 8.25
C CYS A 47 8.40 -21.34 9.40
N ARG A 48 7.22 -21.68 9.94
CA ARG A 48 7.09 -22.75 10.96
C ARG A 48 7.57 -24.12 10.47
N LYS A 49 7.36 -24.45 9.19
CA LYS A 49 7.84 -25.73 8.63
C LYS A 49 9.37 -25.83 8.67
N ASP A 50 10.03 -24.68 8.57
CA ASP A 50 11.49 -24.58 8.63
C ASP A 50 12.01 -24.33 10.06
N GLY A 51 11.11 -24.35 11.06
CA GLY A 51 11.42 -24.17 12.47
C GLY A 51 11.59 -22.71 12.90
N TYR A 52 11.15 -21.75 12.09
CA TYR A 52 11.25 -20.34 12.41
C TYR A 52 9.91 -19.77 12.91
N HIS A 53 10.00 -18.93 13.94
CA HIS A 53 8.84 -18.21 14.48
C HIS A 53 8.92 -16.74 14.09
N VAL A 54 8.02 -16.32 13.23
CA VAL A 54 8.07 -15.02 12.58
C VAL A 54 6.80 -14.19 12.84
N SER A 55 6.89 -12.91 12.55
CA SER A 55 5.75 -12.05 12.29
C SER A 55 5.59 -11.81 10.80
N ALA A 56 4.35 -11.81 10.32
CA ALA A 56 3.98 -11.46 8.96
C ALA A 56 3.00 -10.30 8.97
N VAL A 57 3.29 -9.25 8.21
CA VAL A 57 2.47 -8.04 8.09
C VAL A 57 2.14 -7.80 6.62
N VAL A 58 0.85 -7.59 6.34
CA VAL A 58 0.37 -7.23 5.02
C VAL A 58 -0.16 -5.79 5.06
N VAL A 59 0.32 -4.98 4.12
CA VAL A 59 -0.14 -3.62 3.91
C VAL A 59 -0.85 -3.49 2.56
N ASP A 60 -1.73 -2.51 2.42
CA ASP A 60 -2.35 -2.19 1.14
C ASP A 60 -1.37 -1.42 0.22
N ARG A 61 -1.82 -1.06 -0.98
CA ARG A 61 -1.02 -0.33 -1.96
C ARG A 61 -0.52 1.04 -1.50
N HIS A 62 -1.07 1.59 -0.43
CA HIS A 62 -0.71 2.88 0.16
C HIS A 62 0.10 2.74 1.45
N GLY A 63 0.45 1.50 1.85
CA GLY A 63 1.19 1.22 3.08
C GLY A 63 0.32 1.12 4.34
N ASN A 64 -1.01 1.17 4.22
CA ASN A 64 -1.87 1.01 5.38
C ASN A 64 -1.95 -0.47 5.80
N LEU A 65 -1.86 -0.72 7.10
CA LEU A 65 -1.96 -2.05 7.69
C LEU A 65 -3.29 -2.73 7.36
N ARG A 66 -3.23 -3.97 6.84
CA ARG A 66 -4.40 -4.79 6.52
C ARG A 66 -4.47 -6.06 7.36
N ALA A 67 -3.34 -6.72 7.60
CA ALA A 67 -3.24 -7.87 8.49
C ALA A 67 -1.88 -7.88 9.17
N SER A 68 -1.86 -8.29 10.44
CA SER A 68 -0.65 -8.42 11.23
C SER A 68 -0.77 -9.67 12.10
N LEU A 69 0.10 -10.64 11.87
CA LEU A 69 0.15 -11.90 12.61
C LEU A 69 1.54 -12.10 13.17
N ARG A 70 1.60 -12.50 14.43
CA ARG A 70 2.84 -12.86 15.11
C ARG A 70 2.72 -14.31 15.61
N ASP A 71 3.69 -15.14 15.28
CA ASP A 71 3.78 -16.49 15.81
C ASP A 71 3.99 -16.47 17.33
N ASP A 72 3.56 -17.52 18.01
CA ASP A 72 3.41 -17.60 19.48
C ASP A 72 4.67 -17.17 20.23
N ILE A 73 5.86 -17.60 19.77
CA ILE A 73 7.14 -17.29 20.41
C ILE A 73 8.01 -16.30 19.63
N ALA A 74 7.51 -15.74 18.52
CA ALA A 74 8.22 -14.68 17.81
C ALA A 74 8.37 -13.43 18.69
N SER A 75 9.50 -12.74 18.57
CA SER A 75 9.74 -11.47 19.27
C SER A 75 8.68 -10.44 18.91
N VAL A 76 8.22 -9.63 19.87
CA VAL A 76 7.27 -8.54 19.63
C VAL A 76 7.84 -7.49 18.64
N TYR A 77 9.13 -7.30 18.62
CA TYR A 77 9.79 -6.33 17.74
C TYR A 77 9.75 -6.72 16.26
N THR A 78 9.56 -8.02 15.96
CA THR A 78 9.47 -8.51 14.57
C THR A 78 8.20 -8.01 13.87
N LEU A 79 7.15 -7.59 14.59
CA LEU A 79 5.97 -6.95 14.01
C LEU A 79 6.32 -5.62 13.31
N GLN A 80 7.04 -4.76 14.01
CA GLN A 80 7.49 -3.48 13.43
C GLN A 80 8.41 -3.71 12.24
N ILE A 81 9.40 -4.58 12.39
CA ILE A 81 10.36 -4.87 11.31
C ILE A 81 9.64 -5.44 10.08
N ALA A 82 8.67 -6.36 10.27
CA ALA A 82 7.87 -6.90 9.18
C ALA A 82 7.07 -5.81 8.45
N GLN A 83 6.45 -4.88 9.18
CA GLN A 83 5.73 -3.77 8.59
C GLN A 83 6.67 -2.84 7.80
N GLU A 84 7.80 -2.48 8.34
CA GLU A 84 8.79 -1.61 7.68
C GLU A 84 9.37 -2.26 6.42
N LYS A 85 9.55 -3.60 6.42
CA LYS A 85 9.92 -4.37 5.22
C LYS A 85 8.81 -4.37 4.15
N ALA A 86 7.53 -4.40 4.54
CA ALA A 86 6.43 -4.25 3.60
C ALA A 86 6.37 -2.82 3.04
N ASN A 87 6.58 -1.81 3.88
CA ASN A 87 6.53 -0.41 3.50
C ASN A 87 7.62 -0.02 2.49
N ILE A 88 8.86 -0.56 2.62
CA ILE A 88 9.91 -0.31 1.63
C ILE A 88 9.53 -0.86 0.26
N VAL A 89 8.80 -1.98 0.19
CA VAL A 89 8.28 -2.53 -1.07
C VAL A 89 7.23 -1.62 -1.70
N ILE A 90 6.35 -1.03 -0.88
CA ILE A 90 5.37 -0.04 -1.38
C ILE A 90 6.08 1.21 -1.91
N MET A 91 7.09 1.71 -1.20
CA MET A 91 7.86 2.89 -1.60
C MET A 91 8.62 2.66 -2.92
N THR A 92 9.21 1.48 -3.09
CA THR A 92 10.16 1.21 -4.19
C THR A 92 9.56 0.47 -5.38
N GLY A 93 8.47 -0.24 -5.16
CA GLY A 93 7.79 -1.05 -6.19
C GLY A 93 8.45 -2.39 -6.50
N VAL A 94 9.52 -2.77 -5.79
CA VAL A 94 10.28 -4.01 -6.03
C VAL A 94 10.46 -4.79 -4.72
N PRO A 95 10.79 -6.10 -4.77
CA PRO A 95 11.17 -6.86 -3.58
C PRO A 95 12.28 -6.17 -2.80
N SER A 96 12.20 -6.23 -1.47
CA SER A 96 13.17 -5.54 -0.60
C SER A 96 14.61 -6.02 -0.79
N THR A 97 14.82 -7.31 -1.12
CA THR A 97 16.13 -7.87 -1.49
C THR A 97 16.70 -7.17 -2.73
N GLN A 98 15.91 -7.08 -3.79
CA GLN A 98 16.33 -6.44 -5.04
C GLN A 98 16.68 -4.96 -4.83
N PHE A 99 15.86 -4.24 -4.06
CA PHE A 99 16.14 -2.84 -3.76
C PHE A 99 17.42 -2.68 -2.92
N ARG A 100 17.59 -3.51 -1.89
CA ARG A 100 18.76 -3.51 -1.02
C ARG A 100 20.08 -3.70 -1.78
N GLU A 101 20.09 -4.58 -2.77
CA GLU A 101 21.24 -4.83 -3.63
C GLU A 101 21.51 -3.68 -4.59
N ALA A 102 20.45 -3.19 -5.27
CA ALA A 102 20.56 -2.15 -6.28
C ALA A 102 20.92 -0.78 -5.71
N ARG A 103 20.57 -0.49 -4.45
CA ARG A 103 20.71 0.81 -3.81
C ARG A 103 21.50 0.75 -2.50
N SER A 104 22.59 0.00 -2.51
CA SER A 104 23.53 -0.04 -1.38
C SER A 104 24.15 1.31 -1.07
N ASP A 105 24.22 2.22 -2.04
CA ASP A 105 24.74 3.57 -1.99
C ASP A 105 23.98 4.49 -1.02
N ILE A 106 22.65 4.39 -0.97
CA ILE A 106 21.79 5.25 -0.13
C ILE A 106 21.14 4.52 1.05
N ARG A 107 21.44 3.23 1.22
CA ARG A 107 20.85 2.42 2.30
C ARG A 107 21.06 2.99 3.71
N PRO A 108 22.24 3.53 4.07
CA PRO A 108 22.42 4.12 5.39
C PRO A 108 21.46 5.27 5.66
N GLU A 109 21.24 6.14 4.68
CA GLU A 109 20.35 7.31 4.79
C GLU A 109 18.88 6.89 4.88
N LEU A 110 18.49 5.87 4.09
CA LEU A 110 17.11 5.38 4.08
C LEU A 110 16.69 4.76 5.42
N ASN A 111 17.62 4.16 6.15
CA ASN A 111 17.32 3.60 7.47
C ASN A 111 17.07 4.68 8.55
N HIS A 112 17.21 5.96 8.23
CA HIS A 112 16.83 7.08 9.10
C HIS A 112 15.43 7.62 8.79
N ILE A 113 14.73 7.05 7.79
CA ILE A 113 13.34 7.41 7.48
C ILE A 113 12.42 6.53 8.32
N ASP A 114 11.58 7.15 9.15
CA ASP A 114 10.63 6.45 9.97
C ASP A 114 9.67 5.59 9.14
N GLY A 115 9.41 4.37 9.62
CA GLY A 115 8.43 3.46 9.04
C GLY A 115 8.90 2.64 7.84
N ILE A 116 10.19 2.71 7.47
CA ILE A 116 10.82 1.82 6.48
C ILE A 116 12.13 1.25 6.98
N ILE A 117 12.47 0.05 6.52
CA ILE A 117 13.78 -0.57 6.75
C ILE A 117 14.24 -1.30 5.49
N VAL A 118 15.51 -1.09 5.11
CA VAL A 118 16.09 -1.72 3.92
C VAL A 118 16.69 -3.08 4.30
N MET A 119 15.81 -4.02 4.61
CA MET A 119 16.14 -5.41 4.95
C MET A 119 15.37 -6.37 4.05
N GLU A 120 15.90 -7.56 3.84
CA GLU A 120 15.25 -8.63 3.09
C GLU A 120 14.02 -9.17 3.83
N GLY A 121 13.09 -9.81 3.11
CA GLY A 121 11.85 -10.37 3.66
C GLY A 121 10.60 -9.54 3.35
N GLY A 122 10.68 -8.57 2.44
CA GLY A 122 9.55 -7.82 1.90
C GLY A 122 9.26 -8.18 0.46
N LEU A 123 7.99 -8.54 0.14
CA LEU A 123 7.56 -8.93 -1.19
C LEU A 123 6.32 -8.15 -1.64
N PRO A 124 6.22 -7.81 -2.94
CA PRO A 124 5.03 -7.21 -3.51
C PRO A 124 3.89 -8.22 -3.62
N ILE A 125 2.65 -7.72 -3.51
CA ILE A 125 1.43 -8.47 -3.78
C ILE A 125 0.77 -7.85 -5.00
N ASP A 126 0.75 -8.62 -6.09
CA ASP A 126 0.19 -8.18 -7.37
C ASP A 126 -1.02 -9.04 -7.77
N SER A 127 -2.01 -8.44 -8.42
CA SER A 127 -3.18 -9.13 -8.95
C SER A 127 -3.63 -8.49 -10.27
N GLY A 128 -3.68 -9.31 -11.34
CA GLY A 128 -4.11 -8.86 -12.65
C GLY A 128 -3.28 -7.69 -13.21
N GLY A 129 -1.96 -7.68 -12.97
CA GLY A 129 -1.04 -6.63 -13.42
C GLY A 129 -1.03 -5.36 -12.55
N TYR A 130 -1.73 -5.37 -11.40
CA TYR A 130 -1.77 -4.23 -10.48
C TYR A 130 -1.13 -4.57 -9.15
N ARG A 131 -0.32 -3.67 -8.60
CA ARG A 131 0.12 -3.73 -7.21
C ARG A 131 -1.07 -3.47 -6.30
N ILE A 132 -1.47 -4.46 -5.49
CA ILE A 132 -2.58 -4.35 -4.55
C ILE A 132 -2.14 -4.22 -3.09
N GLY A 133 -0.86 -4.51 -2.81
CA GLY A 133 -0.27 -4.43 -1.48
C GLY A 133 1.15 -4.96 -1.45
N ALA A 134 1.65 -5.16 -0.24
CA ALA A 134 2.92 -5.84 0.03
C ALA A 134 2.82 -6.66 1.32
N VAL A 135 3.67 -7.69 1.42
CA VAL A 135 3.88 -8.45 2.65
C VAL A 135 5.32 -8.27 3.13
N GLY A 136 5.50 -8.17 4.42
CA GLY A 136 6.79 -8.24 5.08
C GLY A 136 6.78 -9.34 6.13
N VAL A 137 7.89 -10.06 6.24
CA VAL A 137 8.11 -11.12 7.21
C VAL A 137 9.37 -10.81 8.00
N SER A 138 9.38 -11.14 9.29
CA SER A 138 10.54 -10.95 10.15
C SER A 138 10.55 -11.93 11.32
N GLY A 139 11.71 -12.49 11.62
CA GLY A 139 11.91 -13.37 12.78
C GLY A 139 12.82 -14.57 12.50
N ALA A 140 13.08 -14.94 11.26
CA ALA A 140 14.08 -15.93 10.92
C ALA A 140 15.51 -15.39 11.16
N PRO A 141 16.53 -16.29 11.23
CA PRO A 141 17.90 -15.88 11.51
C PRO A 141 18.55 -14.96 10.48
N GLY A 142 17.99 -14.90 9.26
CA GLY A 142 18.43 -14.02 8.18
C GLY A 142 17.25 -13.61 7.33
N GLY A 143 17.31 -12.41 6.73
CA GLY A 143 16.22 -11.87 5.92
C GLY A 143 15.89 -12.72 4.69
N GLU A 144 16.85 -13.47 4.19
CA GLU A 144 16.68 -14.45 3.11
C GLU A 144 15.80 -15.65 3.49
N LYS A 145 15.57 -15.86 4.80
CA LYS A 145 14.73 -16.92 5.37
C LYS A 145 13.39 -16.40 5.89
N ASP A 146 13.19 -15.09 5.86
CA ASP A 146 11.94 -14.41 6.24
C ASP A 146 10.84 -14.48 5.18
#